data_c32f47fdf94c57511ecf777e8172faaf
#
_entry.id   c32f47fdf94c57511ecf777e8172faaf
#
_cell.length_a   1.000
_cell.length_b   1.000
_cell.length_c   1.000
_cell.angle_alpha   90.00
_cell.angle_beta   90.00
_cell.angle_gamma   90.00
#
_symmetry.space_group_name_H-M   'P 1'
#
loop_
_entity.id
_entity.type
_entity.pdbx_description
1 polymer ?
#
loop_
_entity_poly.entity_id
_entity_poly.type
_entity_poly.pdbx_seq_one_letter_code
_entity_poly.pdbx_strand_id
1 'polypeptide(L)'
;MKSLFRLSLPLLAIAALAAACNPFTPRNTPAATPTQYPQDPRFAEFVYKSDEEPTVQDRTDSVNVRWPNMNASEAHLTIANSSQTGFLPDQDPEFWLTAVATVPDETIQLLAKGAAANTLLPGIHPSLYGYVPQGCQFTTINPEFADKALVPDKEKIPHDFGPMDIQSLAISEDCHLLVFTALGHS
;
A
#
# COMPACT_ATOMS: atom_id res chain seq x y z
N MET A 1 -30.20 88.55 -14.18
CA MET A 1 -30.34 87.30 -14.91
C MET A 1 -29.48 86.29 -14.16
N LYS A 2 -30.13 85.41 -13.43
CA LYS A 2 -29.47 84.55 -12.43
C LYS A 2 -29.34 83.11 -12.99
N SER A 3 -28.10 82.67 -13.15
CA SER A 3 -27.76 81.29 -13.56
C SER A 3 -27.71 80.44 -12.33
N LEU A 4 -28.50 79.38 -12.26
CA LEU A 4 -28.52 78.37 -11.25
C LEU A 4 -27.69 77.17 -11.76
N PHE A 5 -26.49 77.03 -11.25
CA PHE A 5 -25.64 75.81 -11.41
C PHE A 5 -26.17 74.75 -10.46
N ARG A 6 -26.69 73.67 -11.01
CA ARG A 6 -27.03 72.46 -10.24
C ARG A 6 -25.81 71.56 -10.14
N LEU A 7 -25.35 71.41 -8.95
CA LEU A 7 -24.37 70.42 -8.55
C LEU A 7 -25.08 69.05 -8.49
N SER A 8 -24.77 68.16 -9.38
CA SER A 8 -25.14 66.76 -9.26
C SER A 8 -23.85 65.93 -8.93
N LEU A 9 -23.76 65.52 -7.71
CA LEU A 9 -22.69 64.73 -7.15
C LEU A 9 -22.77 63.27 -7.63
N PRO A 10 -21.66 62.61 -7.90
CA PRO A 10 -21.66 61.20 -8.22
C PRO A 10 -21.65 60.39 -6.92
N LEU A 11 -22.78 59.77 -6.62
CA LEU A 11 -22.95 58.85 -5.48
C LEU A 11 -23.06 57.43 -6.00
N LEU A 12 -22.05 56.99 -6.78
CA LEU A 12 -22.06 55.65 -7.42
C LEU A 12 -20.66 55.05 -7.55
N ALA A 13 -19.84 55.11 -6.49
CA ALA A 13 -18.50 54.53 -6.54
C ALA A 13 -18.06 53.81 -5.25
N ILE A 14 -18.98 53.30 -4.39
CA ILE A 14 -18.56 52.60 -3.14
C ILE A 14 -19.17 51.18 -3.02
N ALA A 15 -19.79 50.64 -4.03
CA ALA A 15 -20.40 49.29 -3.95
C ALA A 15 -19.60 48.15 -4.60
N ALA A 16 -18.35 48.37 -5.03
CA ALA A 16 -17.61 47.37 -5.82
C ALA A 16 -16.37 46.74 -5.11
N LEU A 17 -16.16 46.96 -3.82
CA LEU A 17 -14.96 46.49 -3.12
C LEU A 17 -15.21 45.49 -1.97
N ALA A 18 -16.44 44.97 -1.83
CA ALA A 18 -16.78 44.02 -0.77
C ALA A 18 -16.86 42.55 -1.22
N ALA A 19 -16.48 42.21 -2.46
CA ALA A 19 -16.60 40.85 -3.00
C ALA A 19 -15.28 40.05 -3.06
N ALA A 20 -14.17 40.58 -2.49
CA ALA A 20 -12.84 39.97 -2.69
C ALA A 20 -12.26 39.24 -1.48
N CYS A 21 -12.99 39.05 -0.39
CA CYS A 21 -12.51 38.30 0.75
C CYS A 21 -13.60 37.37 1.28
N ASN A 22 -13.88 36.28 0.56
CA ASN A 22 -14.59 35.15 1.14
C ASN A 22 -13.57 34.06 1.43
N PRO A 23 -12.98 33.98 2.67
CA PRO A 23 -11.98 32.99 3.03
C PRO A 23 -12.56 31.56 3.21
N PHE A 24 -13.85 31.38 3.00
CA PHE A 24 -14.58 30.13 3.17
C PHE A 24 -15.15 29.56 1.85
N THR A 25 -14.58 29.87 0.70
CA THR A 25 -14.85 29.02 -0.46
C THR A 25 -14.17 27.67 -0.20
N PRO A 26 -14.93 26.58 -0.02
CA PRO A 26 -14.31 25.26 0.06
C PRO A 26 -13.56 25.08 -1.26
N ARG A 27 -12.26 24.89 -1.15
CA ARG A 27 -11.43 24.47 -2.28
C ARG A 27 -11.97 23.11 -2.67
N ASN A 28 -12.78 23.03 -3.70
CA ASN A 28 -13.14 21.76 -4.33
C ASN A 28 -11.84 21.20 -4.93
N THR A 29 -11.05 20.55 -4.09
CA THR A 29 -10.01 19.65 -4.57
C THR A 29 -10.79 18.55 -5.32
N PRO A 30 -10.55 18.34 -6.62
CA PRO A 30 -11.17 17.23 -7.32
C PRO A 30 -10.87 15.97 -6.50
N ALA A 31 -11.91 15.25 -6.07
CA ALA A 31 -11.73 13.95 -5.45
C ALA A 31 -10.92 13.12 -6.46
N ALA A 32 -9.79 12.61 -6.02
CA ALA A 32 -8.99 11.73 -6.85
C ALA A 32 -9.90 10.59 -7.31
N THR A 33 -10.03 10.39 -8.61
CA THR A 33 -10.78 9.27 -9.16
C THR A 33 -10.06 8.02 -8.66
N PRO A 34 -10.75 7.09 -7.99
CA PRO A 34 -10.09 5.88 -7.50
C PRO A 34 -9.44 5.16 -8.69
N THR A 35 -8.18 4.84 -8.57
CA THR A 35 -7.44 4.09 -9.59
C THR A 35 -8.10 2.73 -9.72
N GLN A 36 -8.74 2.45 -10.84
CA GLN A 36 -9.37 1.18 -11.10
C GLN A 36 -8.33 0.22 -11.66
N TYR A 37 -7.80 -0.64 -10.82
CA TYR A 37 -6.89 -1.70 -11.25
C TYR A 37 -7.64 -2.86 -11.93
N PRO A 38 -7.02 -3.54 -12.91
CA PRO A 38 -7.60 -4.74 -13.50
C PRO A 38 -7.76 -5.83 -12.43
N GLN A 39 -8.89 -6.53 -12.45
CA GLN A 39 -9.10 -7.71 -11.61
C GLN A 39 -8.34 -8.90 -12.21
N ASP A 40 -7.64 -9.65 -11.38
CA ASP A 40 -7.01 -10.91 -11.76
C ASP A 40 -7.58 -12.05 -10.89
N PRO A 41 -8.34 -13.01 -11.48
CA PRO A 41 -9.03 -14.04 -10.72
C PRO A 41 -8.11 -15.06 -10.05
N ARG A 42 -6.82 -15.02 -10.30
CA ARG A 42 -5.83 -15.86 -9.61
C ARG A 42 -5.65 -15.48 -8.16
N PHE A 43 -5.88 -14.20 -7.81
CA PHE A 43 -5.63 -13.66 -6.49
C PHE A 43 -6.90 -13.64 -5.63
N ALA A 44 -6.71 -13.84 -4.33
CA ALA A 44 -7.72 -13.48 -3.34
C ALA A 44 -7.99 -11.97 -3.37
N GLU A 45 -9.11 -11.54 -2.82
CA GLU A 45 -9.42 -10.11 -2.72
C GLU A 45 -8.36 -9.38 -1.88
N PHE A 46 -7.87 -8.26 -2.41
CA PHE A 46 -7.03 -7.33 -1.65
C PHE A 46 -7.93 -6.52 -0.71
N VAL A 47 -7.75 -6.72 0.59
CA VAL A 47 -8.66 -6.17 1.61
C VAL A 47 -8.09 -4.98 2.39
N TYR A 48 -6.78 -4.72 2.28
CA TYR A 48 -6.14 -3.66 3.03
C TYR A 48 -6.46 -2.28 2.45
N LYS A 49 -6.57 -1.30 3.33
CA LYS A 49 -6.89 0.09 2.98
C LYS A 49 -5.83 1.01 3.54
N SER A 50 -5.53 2.06 2.80
CA SER A 50 -4.66 3.16 3.23
C SER A 50 -5.29 4.49 2.85
N ASP A 51 -4.96 5.56 3.57
CA ASP A 51 -5.48 6.89 3.30
C ASP A 51 -4.86 7.49 2.03
N GLU A 52 -3.64 7.06 1.70
CA GLU A 52 -2.94 7.43 0.49
C GLU A 52 -2.74 6.21 -0.41
N GLU A 53 -2.77 6.42 -1.71
CA GLU A 53 -2.50 5.38 -2.70
C GLU A 53 -1.02 4.97 -2.61
N PRO A 54 -0.71 3.70 -2.28
CA PRO A 54 0.67 3.25 -2.17
C PRO A 54 1.32 3.11 -3.54
N THR A 55 2.60 3.43 -3.61
CA THR A 55 3.40 3.25 -4.82
C THR A 55 4.19 1.95 -4.76
N VAL A 56 4.43 1.34 -5.93
CA VAL A 56 5.33 0.19 -6.03
C VAL A 56 6.77 0.66 -5.79
N GLN A 57 7.48 -0.06 -4.94
CA GLN A 57 8.86 0.18 -4.57
C GLN A 57 9.71 -1.06 -4.87
N ASP A 58 10.91 -0.84 -5.40
CA ASP A 58 11.91 -1.89 -5.60
C ASP A 58 12.83 -1.92 -4.37
N ARG A 59 12.49 -2.73 -3.38
CA ARG A 59 13.12 -2.70 -2.04
C ARG A 59 13.48 -4.10 -1.53
N THR A 60 14.47 -4.71 -2.17
CA THR A 60 15.04 -6.00 -1.76
C THR A 60 15.60 -5.96 -0.33
N ASP A 61 16.23 -4.83 0.06
CA ASP A 61 16.75 -4.60 1.40
C ASP A 61 15.64 -4.69 2.47
N SER A 62 14.50 -4.04 2.22
CA SER A 62 13.36 -4.04 3.13
C SER A 62 12.80 -5.44 3.39
N VAL A 63 12.78 -6.28 2.35
CA VAL A 63 12.30 -7.65 2.44
C VAL A 63 13.31 -8.52 3.19
N ASN A 64 14.59 -8.47 2.83
CA ASN A 64 15.62 -9.34 3.41
C ASN A 64 15.94 -8.98 4.87
N VAL A 65 15.75 -7.74 5.28
CA VAL A 65 15.92 -7.35 6.69
C VAL A 65 14.82 -7.96 7.56
N ARG A 66 13.56 -7.95 7.08
CA ARG A 66 12.42 -8.52 7.83
C ARG A 66 12.37 -10.04 7.81
N TRP A 67 12.75 -10.62 6.69
CA TRP A 67 12.76 -12.08 6.47
C TRP A 67 14.14 -12.55 5.98
N PRO A 68 15.14 -12.66 6.88
CA PRO A 68 16.54 -12.91 6.50
C PRO A 68 16.77 -14.16 5.67
N ASN A 69 15.99 -15.23 5.91
CA ASN A 69 16.11 -16.47 5.14
C ASN A 69 15.37 -16.42 3.80
N MET A 70 14.74 -15.28 3.45
CA MET A 70 14.13 -15.13 2.13
C MET A 70 15.20 -15.03 1.04
N ASN A 71 16.30 -14.35 1.30
CA ASN A 71 17.42 -14.18 0.37
C ASN A 71 16.97 -13.67 -1.00
N ALA A 72 16.00 -12.76 -1.02
CA ALA A 72 15.46 -12.21 -2.25
C ALA A 72 16.55 -11.50 -3.05
N SER A 73 16.63 -11.77 -4.35
CA SER A 73 17.50 -11.07 -5.29
C SER A 73 16.83 -9.85 -5.91
N GLU A 74 15.49 -9.86 -5.97
CA GLU A 74 14.65 -8.78 -6.45
C GLU A 74 13.35 -8.77 -5.64
N ALA A 75 12.78 -7.59 -5.36
CA ALA A 75 11.51 -7.47 -4.68
C ALA A 75 10.77 -6.20 -5.11
N HIS A 76 9.54 -6.38 -5.58
CA HIS A 76 8.58 -5.32 -5.85
C HIS A 76 7.53 -5.35 -4.75
N LEU A 77 7.34 -4.24 -4.06
CA LEU A 77 6.42 -4.20 -2.92
C LEU A 77 5.60 -2.91 -2.88
N THR A 78 4.46 -3.00 -2.21
CA THR A 78 3.71 -1.85 -1.70
C THR A 78 3.61 -1.98 -0.19
N ILE A 79 3.77 -0.86 0.50
CA ILE A 79 3.65 -0.76 1.96
C ILE A 79 2.89 0.51 2.30
N ALA A 80 1.97 0.44 3.24
CA ALA A 80 1.26 1.60 3.76
C ALA A 80 0.74 1.35 5.17
N ASN A 81 0.49 2.45 5.89
CA ASN A 81 -0.28 2.38 7.12
C ASN A 81 -1.75 2.07 6.80
N SER A 82 -2.38 1.25 7.62
CA SER A 82 -3.80 0.98 7.51
C SER A 82 -4.60 2.26 7.78
N SER A 83 -5.69 2.47 7.03
CA SER A 83 -6.59 3.62 7.26
C SER A 83 -7.16 3.57 8.67
N GLN A 84 -7.07 4.68 9.38
CA GLN A 84 -7.64 4.80 10.71
C GLN A 84 -9.17 4.87 10.64
N THR A 85 -9.84 4.04 11.44
CA THR A 85 -11.31 3.97 11.46
C THR A 85 -11.96 4.74 12.61
N GLY A 86 -11.16 5.37 13.49
CA GLY A 86 -11.60 6.06 14.68
C GLY A 86 -11.40 7.58 14.66
N PHE A 87 -12.07 8.27 15.61
CA PHE A 87 -11.88 9.73 15.83
C PHE A 87 -10.57 10.05 16.57
N LEU A 88 -10.08 9.11 17.36
CA LEU A 88 -8.79 9.25 18.07
C LEU A 88 -7.70 8.52 17.27
N PRO A 89 -6.48 9.07 17.26
CA PRO A 89 -5.32 8.38 16.69
C PRO A 89 -5.14 7.00 17.33
N ASP A 90 -4.86 6.00 16.51
CA ASP A 90 -4.50 4.68 17.01
C ASP A 90 -3.18 4.75 17.78
N GLN A 91 -3.11 4.08 18.93
CA GLN A 91 -1.89 4.03 19.74
C GLN A 91 -0.89 3.00 19.23
N ASP A 92 -1.34 2.05 18.40
CA ASP A 92 -0.55 0.99 17.79
C ASP A 92 -1.01 0.85 16.32
N PRO A 93 -0.59 1.81 15.46
CA PRO A 93 -1.05 1.81 14.08
C PRO A 93 -0.51 0.60 13.32
N GLU A 94 -1.46 -0.13 12.74
CA GLU A 94 -1.17 -1.25 11.85
C GLU A 94 -0.64 -0.74 10.50
N PHE A 95 0.33 -1.44 9.95
CA PHE A 95 0.76 -1.25 8.58
C PHE A 95 0.81 -2.59 7.85
N TRP A 96 0.53 -2.55 6.56
CA TRP A 96 0.54 -3.73 5.70
C TRP A 96 1.60 -3.62 4.62
N LEU A 97 2.07 -4.78 4.19
CA LEU A 97 2.99 -4.93 3.08
C LEU A 97 2.48 -6.04 2.15
N THR A 98 2.50 -5.80 0.85
CA THR A 98 2.32 -6.84 -0.15
C THR A 98 3.49 -6.84 -1.11
N ALA A 99 3.94 -8.02 -1.52
CA ALA A 99 5.15 -8.11 -2.34
C ALA A 99 5.14 -9.31 -3.29
N VAL A 100 5.93 -9.13 -4.35
CA VAL A 100 6.40 -10.18 -5.25
C VAL A 100 7.92 -10.15 -5.21
N ALA A 101 8.56 -11.27 -4.88
CA ALA A 101 10.01 -11.36 -4.73
C ALA A 101 10.57 -12.55 -5.51
N THR A 102 11.74 -12.35 -6.14
CA THR A 102 12.53 -13.42 -6.75
C THR A 102 13.49 -13.98 -5.70
N VAL A 103 13.47 -15.28 -5.51
CA VAL A 103 14.23 -15.97 -4.46
C VAL A 103 15.01 -17.17 -5.00
N PRO A 104 16.09 -17.61 -4.32
CA PRO A 104 16.85 -18.78 -4.74
C PRO A 104 16.11 -20.11 -4.44
N ASP A 105 16.58 -21.19 -5.06
CA ASP A 105 16.05 -22.54 -4.91
C ASP A 105 15.98 -22.99 -3.45
N GLU A 106 16.97 -22.64 -2.64
CA GLU A 106 17.04 -23.02 -1.24
C GLU A 106 15.85 -22.49 -0.45
N THR A 107 15.42 -21.25 -0.76
CA THR A 107 14.25 -20.64 -0.12
C THR A 107 12.96 -21.31 -0.59
N ILE A 108 12.84 -21.60 -1.88
CA ILE A 108 11.71 -22.37 -2.42
C ILE A 108 11.59 -23.72 -1.75
N GLN A 109 12.68 -24.51 -1.69
CA GLN A 109 12.71 -25.83 -1.07
C GLN A 109 12.42 -25.80 0.44
N LEU A 110 12.87 -24.74 1.12
CA LEU A 110 12.57 -24.52 2.53
C LEU A 110 11.07 -24.36 2.74
N LEU A 111 10.43 -23.47 1.96
CA LEU A 111 9.02 -23.12 2.07
C LEU A 111 8.09 -24.22 1.57
N ALA A 112 8.46 -24.97 0.56
CA ALA A 112 7.67 -26.08 0.01
C ALA A 112 7.28 -27.14 1.06
N LYS A 113 8.04 -27.27 2.15
CA LYS A 113 7.74 -28.15 3.29
C LYS A 113 6.48 -27.75 4.06
N GLY A 114 6.05 -26.48 3.90
CA GLY A 114 4.86 -25.92 4.53
C GLY A 114 3.67 -25.78 3.57
N ALA A 115 3.64 -26.54 2.48
CA ALA A 115 2.56 -26.48 1.48
C ALA A 115 1.16 -26.59 2.11
N ALA A 116 0.24 -25.74 1.68
CA ALA A 116 -1.15 -25.68 2.12
C ALA A 116 -2.09 -25.87 0.92
N ALA A 117 -3.32 -26.32 1.19
CA ALA A 117 -4.31 -26.62 0.16
C ALA A 117 -5.20 -25.40 -0.16
N ASN A 118 -4.60 -24.27 -0.52
CA ASN A 118 -5.36 -23.09 -0.96
C ASN A 118 -5.26 -22.93 -2.48
N THR A 119 -6.33 -22.50 -3.13
CA THR A 119 -6.40 -22.41 -4.59
C THR A 119 -6.13 -21.02 -5.14
N LEU A 120 -6.28 -19.98 -4.30
CA LEU A 120 -6.03 -18.60 -4.68
C LEU A 120 -4.68 -18.13 -4.18
N LEU A 121 -4.01 -17.31 -4.99
CA LEU A 121 -2.84 -16.56 -4.59
C LEU A 121 -3.17 -15.55 -3.49
N PRO A 122 -2.18 -15.11 -2.69
CA PRO A 122 -2.35 -14.01 -1.75
C PRO A 122 -3.00 -12.78 -2.38
N GLY A 123 -3.89 -12.12 -1.65
CA GLY A 123 -4.51 -10.87 -2.07
C GLY A 123 -3.53 -9.71 -1.97
N ILE A 124 -2.65 -9.56 -2.95
CA ILE A 124 -1.67 -8.47 -3.02
C ILE A 124 -2.29 -7.21 -3.63
N HIS A 125 -1.64 -6.06 -3.45
CA HIS A 125 -2.07 -4.80 -4.06
C HIS A 125 -2.09 -4.95 -5.60
N PRO A 126 -3.17 -4.54 -6.29
CA PRO A 126 -3.33 -4.80 -7.72
C PRO A 126 -2.25 -4.21 -8.63
N SER A 127 -1.55 -3.16 -8.20
CA SER A 127 -0.39 -2.61 -8.93
C SER A 127 0.76 -3.61 -9.10
N LEU A 128 0.78 -4.69 -8.29
CA LEU A 128 1.80 -5.74 -8.34
C LEU A 128 1.45 -6.91 -9.27
N TYR A 129 0.23 -6.99 -9.79
CA TYR A 129 -0.18 -8.12 -10.64
C TYR A 129 0.70 -8.30 -11.88
N GLY A 130 1.24 -7.21 -12.42
CA GLY A 130 2.15 -7.25 -13.58
C GLY A 130 3.47 -7.97 -13.33
N TYR A 131 3.87 -8.13 -12.07
CA TYR A 131 5.09 -8.84 -11.67
C TYR A 131 4.88 -10.35 -11.45
N VAL A 132 3.63 -10.84 -11.61
CA VAL A 132 3.29 -12.27 -11.45
C VAL A 132 2.90 -12.86 -12.80
N PRO A 133 3.83 -13.52 -13.52
CA PRO A 133 3.57 -14.06 -14.85
C PRO A 133 2.42 -15.07 -14.86
N GLN A 134 1.65 -15.09 -15.95
CA GLN A 134 0.47 -15.97 -16.09
C GLN A 134 0.82 -17.46 -16.18
N GLY A 135 2.05 -17.77 -16.63
CA GLY A 135 2.49 -19.15 -16.84
C GLY A 135 3.02 -19.86 -15.59
N CYS A 136 3.30 -19.11 -14.51
CA CYS A 136 3.88 -19.67 -13.30
C CYS A 136 2.86 -20.51 -12.53
N GLN A 137 3.30 -21.67 -12.03
CA GLN A 137 2.50 -22.51 -11.15
C GLN A 137 2.82 -22.18 -9.70
N PHE A 138 1.78 -21.96 -8.90
CA PHE A 138 1.95 -21.56 -7.51
C PHE A 138 1.39 -22.58 -6.54
N THR A 139 2.09 -22.74 -5.41
CA THR A 139 1.67 -23.49 -4.23
C THR A 139 1.58 -22.54 -3.04
N THR A 140 0.44 -22.52 -2.36
CA THR A 140 0.29 -21.74 -1.14
C THR A 140 0.98 -22.40 0.04
N ILE A 141 1.48 -21.60 0.96
CA ILE A 141 2.24 -22.04 2.13
C ILE A 141 1.48 -21.61 3.40
N ASN A 142 1.55 -22.44 4.43
CA ASN A 142 1.01 -22.09 5.74
C ASN A 142 1.77 -20.86 6.30
N PRO A 143 1.09 -19.77 6.66
CA PRO A 143 1.72 -18.53 7.11
C PRO A 143 2.60 -18.69 8.35
N GLU A 144 2.14 -19.45 9.35
CA GLU A 144 2.91 -19.69 10.58
C GLU A 144 4.20 -20.47 10.31
N PHE A 145 4.13 -21.41 9.35
CA PHE A 145 5.32 -22.14 8.91
C PHE A 145 6.29 -21.19 8.19
N ALA A 146 5.78 -20.34 7.29
CA ALA A 146 6.58 -19.38 6.55
C ALA A 146 7.31 -18.41 7.49
N ASP A 147 6.61 -17.84 8.47
CA ASP A 147 7.22 -16.96 9.46
C ASP A 147 8.38 -17.62 10.21
N LYS A 148 8.17 -18.84 10.71
CA LYS A 148 9.22 -19.58 11.42
C LYS A 148 10.41 -19.96 10.55
N ALA A 149 10.15 -20.26 9.27
CA ALA A 149 11.19 -20.65 8.32
C ALA A 149 12.02 -19.44 7.86
N LEU A 150 11.36 -18.31 7.61
CA LEU A 150 12.00 -17.11 7.05
C LEU A 150 12.61 -16.22 8.12
N VAL A 151 12.08 -16.24 9.35
CA VAL A 151 12.57 -15.45 10.50
C VAL A 151 12.91 -16.37 11.67
N PRO A 152 14.07 -16.99 11.67
CA PRO A 152 14.48 -17.89 12.75
C PRO A 152 14.66 -17.19 14.10
N ASP A 153 14.91 -15.88 14.09
CA ASP A 153 15.16 -15.08 15.27
C ASP A 153 14.58 -13.66 15.08
N LYS A 154 13.35 -13.44 15.57
CA LYS A 154 12.65 -12.15 15.45
C LYS A 154 13.33 -11.01 16.24
N GLU A 155 14.10 -11.35 17.30
CA GLU A 155 14.77 -10.34 18.11
C GLU A 155 15.93 -9.65 17.35
N LYS A 156 16.42 -10.26 16.28
CA LYS A 156 17.47 -9.70 15.43
C LYS A 156 16.99 -8.74 14.35
N ILE A 157 15.68 -8.61 14.16
CA ILE A 157 15.13 -7.62 13.22
C ILE A 157 15.37 -6.23 13.81
N PRO A 158 16.00 -5.29 13.06
CA PRO A 158 16.24 -3.93 13.55
C PRO A 158 14.90 -3.23 13.86
N HIS A 159 14.84 -2.52 14.99
CA HIS A 159 13.63 -1.83 15.45
C HIS A 159 13.06 -0.85 14.42
N ASP A 160 13.92 -0.21 13.62
CA ASP A 160 13.51 0.74 12.58
C ASP A 160 12.63 0.11 11.46
N PHE A 161 12.66 -1.21 11.33
CA PHE A 161 11.89 -1.93 10.31
C PHE A 161 10.55 -2.47 10.84
N GLY A 162 10.37 -2.56 12.15
CA GLY A 162 9.21 -3.17 12.78
C GLY A 162 9.04 -4.67 12.42
N PRO A 163 8.64 -5.51 13.35
CA PRO A 163 8.29 -6.90 13.06
C PRO A 163 7.02 -6.94 12.20
N MET A 164 6.97 -7.88 11.26
CA MET A 164 5.78 -8.18 10.47
C MET A 164 5.52 -9.67 10.47
N ASP A 165 4.24 -10.02 10.51
CA ASP A 165 3.78 -11.41 10.42
C ASP A 165 3.17 -11.67 9.04
N ILE A 166 3.60 -12.75 8.39
CA ILE A 166 3.06 -13.17 7.09
C ILE A 166 1.61 -13.60 7.29
N GLN A 167 0.70 -13.02 6.52
CA GLN A 167 -0.73 -13.35 6.54
C GLN A 167 -1.08 -14.40 5.48
N SER A 168 -0.44 -14.31 4.32
CA SER A 168 -0.59 -15.28 3.23
C SER A 168 0.66 -15.29 2.36
N LEU A 169 1.03 -16.48 1.87
CA LEU A 169 2.20 -16.67 1.02
C LEU A 169 1.97 -17.77 0.01
N ALA A 170 2.45 -17.57 -1.20
CA ALA A 170 2.55 -18.59 -2.23
C ALA A 170 3.94 -18.55 -2.88
N ILE A 171 4.42 -19.75 -3.26
CA ILE A 171 5.69 -19.92 -3.97
C ILE A 171 5.45 -20.47 -5.37
N SER A 172 6.32 -20.13 -6.30
CA SER A 172 6.40 -20.73 -7.64
C SER A 172 7.79 -21.33 -7.82
N GLU A 173 7.86 -22.66 -7.94
CA GLU A 173 9.12 -23.37 -8.14
C GLU A 173 9.70 -23.13 -9.53
N ASP A 174 8.85 -23.09 -10.55
CA ASP A 174 9.23 -22.91 -11.95
C ASP A 174 9.65 -21.47 -12.28
N CYS A 175 9.16 -20.50 -11.52
CA CYS A 175 9.47 -19.08 -11.74
C CYS A 175 10.36 -18.46 -10.66
N HIS A 176 10.73 -19.20 -9.63
CA HIS A 176 11.51 -18.72 -8.48
C HIS A 176 10.90 -17.50 -7.78
N LEU A 177 9.56 -17.45 -7.69
CA LEU A 177 8.83 -16.32 -7.16
C LEU A 177 8.15 -16.64 -5.83
N LEU A 178 8.14 -15.64 -4.96
CA LEU A 178 7.25 -15.53 -3.82
C LEU A 178 6.22 -14.43 -4.08
N VAL A 179 4.98 -14.71 -3.69
CA VAL A 179 3.89 -13.70 -3.60
C VAL A 179 3.36 -13.75 -2.18
N PHE A 180 3.32 -12.62 -1.48
CA PHE A 180 2.89 -12.63 -0.07
C PHE A 180 2.30 -11.31 0.41
N THR A 181 1.55 -11.41 1.52
CA THR A 181 1.05 -10.29 2.30
C THR A 181 1.54 -10.44 3.74
N ALA A 182 1.83 -9.32 4.38
CA ALA A 182 2.24 -9.27 5.79
C ALA A 182 1.64 -8.06 6.49
N LEU A 183 1.44 -8.18 7.81
CA LEU A 183 0.98 -7.13 8.71
C LEU A 183 2.02 -6.87 9.78
N GLY A 184 2.17 -5.62 10.17
CA GLY A 184 3.00 -5.17 11.27
C GLY A 184 2.30 -4.13 12.11
N HIS A 185 2.82 -3.92 13.31
CA HIS A 185 2.42 -2.88 14.25
C HIS A 185 3.62 -2.01 14.57
N SER A 186 3.42 -0.70 14.76
CA SER A 186 4.50 0.27 15.00
C SER A 186 4.53 0.76 16.43
#